data_90b10680b8dbc8a64ea189ce68d94214
#
_entry.id   90b10680b8dbc8a64ea189ce68d94214
#
_cell.length_a   1.000
_cell.length_b   1.000
_cell.length_c   1.000
_cell.angle_alpha   90.00
_cell.angle_beta   90.00
_cell.angle_gamma   90.00
#
_symmetry.space_group_name_H-M   'P 1'
#
loop_
_entity.id
_entity.type
_entity.pdbx_description
1 polymer ?
#
loop_
_entity_poly.entity_id
_entity_poly.type
_entity_poly.pdbx_seq_one_letter_code
_entity_poly.pdbx_strand_id
1 'polypeptide(L)'
;ARLAGPAPARLCPPAMRLRQITLRHFRNVADTTVEFVGRQTFLLGPNAQGKTNLLEAVGFLTALRSFRTGDVRLLVARGQPAASLAFVLEHERQGETQVRIILRPEGRELHCDGEKITRLADYLGRFPTVVFSAQDLQLLRGAPALRRRWLDLTLAAMDSDYLASLQAFVRA
;
A
#
# COMPACT_ATOMS: atom_id res chain seq x y z
N ALA A 1 -14.02 41.55 -19.94
CA ALA A 1 -14.75 40.32 -20.25
C ALA A 1 -14.40 39.26 -19.23
N ARG A 2 -15.39 38.91 -18.42
CA ARG A 2 -15.29 37.87 -17.38
C ARG A 2 -15.35 36.50 -18.01
N LEU A 3 -14.46 35.62 -17.61
CA LEU A 3 -14.68 34.17 -17.65
C LEU A 3 -14.32 33.60 -16.28
N ALA A 4 -15.27 33.68 -15.36
CA ALA A 4 -15.27 32.84 -14.17
C ALA A 4 -16.09 31.60 -14.52
N GLY A 5 -15.42 30.56 -14.98
CA GLY A 5 -15.99 29.22 -15.01
C GLY A 5 -16.14 28.71 -13.58
N PRO A 6 -17.12 27.86 -13.28
CA PRO A 6 -17.25 27.28 -11.95
C PRO A 6 -15.97 26.51 -11.63
N ALA A 7 -15.41 26.78 -10.45
CA ALA A 7 -14.30 25.99 -9.93
C ALA A 7 -14.69 24.51 -9.95
N PRO A 8 -13.82 23.60 -10.41
CA PRO A 8 -14.12 22.18 -10.35
C PRO A 8 -14.43 21.83 -8.90
N ALA A 9 -15.58 21.21 -8.69
CA ALA A 9 -15.94 20.65 -7.41
C ALA A 9 -14.74 19.80 -6.96
N ARG A 10 -14.15 20.13 -5.81
CA ARG A 10 -13.11 19.32 -5.21
C ARG A 10 -13.74 17.95 -4.97
N LEU A 11 -13.48 17.02 -5.86
CA LEU A 11 -13.69 15.60 -5.63
C LEU A 11 -12.71 15.19 -4.50
N CYS A 12 -13.09 15.53 -3.27
CA CYS A 12 -12.49 14.91 -2.12
C CYS A 12 -12.88 13.44 -2.26
N PRO A 13 -11.94 12.51 -2.49
CA PRO A 13 -12.31 11.11 -2.53
C PRO A 13 -13.02 10.78 -1.21
N PRO A 14 -14.10 10.00 -1.26
CA PRO A 14 -14.85 9.64 -0.06
C PRO A 14 -13.86 9.10 0.98
N ALA A 15 -13.99 9.57 2.22
CA ALA A 15 -13.01 9.29 3.26
C ALA A 15 -12.94 7.77 3.50
N MET A 16 -11.77 7.22 3.29
CA MET A 16 -11.46 5.84 3.62
C MET A 16 -10.66 5.80 4.92
N ARG A 17 -10.98 4.87 5.81
CA ARG A 17 -10.30 4.66 7.08
C ARG A 17 -9.81 3.23 7.19
N LEU A 18 -8.56 3.07 7.59
CA LEU A 18 -8.07 1.80 8.09
C LEU A 18 -8.61 1.60 9.50
N ARG A 19 -9.40 0.55 9.72
CA ARG A 19 -9.98 0.19 11.01
C ARG A 19 -9.13 -0.80 11.76
N GLN A 20 -8.60 -1.78 11.05
CA GLN A 20 -7.82 -2.85 11.67
C GLN A 20 -6.76 -3.36 10.69
N ILE A 21 -5.63 -3.75 11.23
CA ILE A 21 -4.61 -4.54 10.53
C ILE A 21 -4.27 -5.77 11.37
N THR A 22 -4.21 -6.93 10.74
CA THR A 22 -3.71 -8.16 11.33
C THR A 22 -2.51 -8.64 10.54
N LEU A 23 -1.39 -8.84 11.21
CA LEU A 23 -0.14 -9.34 10.65
C LEU A 23 0.16 -10.72 11.22
N ARG A 24 0.50 -11.69 10.35
CA ARG A 24 0.99 -13.00 10.74
C ARG A 24 2.27 -13.33 10.01
N HIS A 25 3.30 -13.70 10.75
CA HIS A 25 4.62 -14.09 10.23
C HIS A 25 5.24 -13.05 9.29
N PHE A 26 4.96 -11.76 9.55
CA PHE A 26 5.50 -10.66 8.75
C PHE A 26 6.73 -10.06 9.42
N ARG A 27 7.89 -10.17 8.80
CA ARG A 27 9.16 -9.72 9.35
C ARG A 27 9.46 -10.39 10.72
N ASN A 28 9.58 -9.58 11.78
CA ASN A 28 9.71 -10.03 13.17
C ASN A 28 8.39 -10.12 13.93
N VAL A 29 7.26 -9.88 13.25
CA VAL A 29 5.93 -9.95 13.86
C VAL A 29 5.37 -11.36 13.66
N ALA A 30 5.20 -12.10 14.75
CA ALA A 30 4.66 -13.46 14.71
C ALA A 30 3.14 -13.44 14.45
N ASP A 31 2.39 -12.77 15.33
CA ASP A 31 0.95 -12.51 15.19
C ASP A 31 0.61 -11.24 15.95
N THR A 32 -0.07 -10.30 15.30
CA THR A 32 -0.46 -9.03 15.92
C THR A 32 -1.68 -8.47 15.20
N THR A 33 -2.66 -8.03 15.98
CA THR A 33 -3.80 -7.26 15.49
C THR A 33 -3.76 -5.88 16.13
N VAL A 34 -3.90 -4.83 15.30
CA VAL A 34 -3.95 -3.43 15.75
C VAL A 34 -5.22 -2.80 15.21
N GLU A 35 -5.99 -2.17 16.10
CA GLU A 35 -7.18 -1.39 15.78
C GLU A 35 -6.86 0.10 15.74
N PHE A 36 -7.47 0.80 14.79
CA PHE A 36 -7.31 2.25 14.60
C PHE A 36 -8.62 2.97 14.89
N VAL A 37 -8.74 3.56 16.06
CA VAL A 37 -9.98 4.23 16.52
C VAL A 37 -10.01 5.70 16.08
N GLY A 38 -8.89 6.40 16.14
CA GLY A 38 -8.78 7.83 15.90
C GLY A 38 -8.36 8.19 14.47
N ARG A 39 -8.31 9.49 14.19
CA ARG A 39 -7.72 10.04 12.96
C ARG A 39 -6.19 10.01 12.97
N GLN A 40 -5.61 9.94 14.15
CA GLN A 40 -4.16 9.91 14.38
C GLN A 40 -3.84 8.75 15.30
N THR A 41 -2.81 8.00 14.96
CA THR A 41 -2.30 6.88 15.75
C THR A 41 -0.80 7.01 15.88
N PHE A 42 -0.29 6.96 17.10
CA PHE A 42 1.13 7.02 17.41
C PHE A 42 1.61 5.64 17.87
N LEU A 43 2.64 5.13 17.22
CA LEU A 43 3.29 3.86 17.59
C LEU A 43 4.47 4.16 18.50
N LEU A 44 4.30 3.94 19.80
CA LEU A 44 5.32 4.18 20.83
C LEU A 44 5.92 2.87 21.33
N GLY A 45 7.17 2.91 21.75
CA GLY A 45 7.86 1.76 22.33
C GLY A 45 9.35 1.69 21.94
N PRO A 46 10.11 0.76 22.53
CA PRO A 46 11.53 0.53 22.24
C PRO A 46 11.81 0.22 20.77
N ASN A 47 13.07 0.37 20.36
CA ASN A 47 13.49 0.00 19.02
C ASN A 47 13.36 -1.52 18.79
N ALA A 48 13.30 -1.93 17.53
CA ALA A 48 13.15 -3.32 17.09
C ALA A 48 11.83 -4.04 17.45
N GLN A 49 10.85 -3.35 18.04
CA GLN A 49 9.54 -3.92 18.42
C GLN A 49 8.53 -4.04 17.24
N GLY A 50 8.96 -3.81 16.02
CA GLY A 50 8.09 -3.98 14.85
C GLY A 50 7.28 -2.75 14.43
N LYS A 51 7.46 -1.58 15.06
CA LYS A 51 6.73 -0.33 14.69
C LYS A 51 6.88 0.00 13.21
N THR A 52 8.10 -0.03 12.69
CA THR A 52 8.37 0.22 11.27
C THR A 52 7.81 -0.88 10.39
N ASN A 53 7.75 -2.13 10.86
CA ASN A 53 7.17 -3.24 10.12
C ASN A 53 5.65 -3.10 10.00
N LEU A 54 4.98 -2.55 11.02
CA LEU A 54 3.56 -2.21 10.95
C LEU A 54 3.31 -1.12 9.89
N LEU A 55 4.12 -0.05 9.88
CA LEU A 55 4.03 1.00 8.85
C LEU A 55 4.33 0.46 7.45
N GLU A 56 5.31 -0.45 7.34
CA GLU A 56 5.64 -1.14 6.10
C GLU A 56 4.45 -1.96 5.58
N ALA A 57 3.76 -2.66 6.47
CA ALA A 57 2.57 -3.43 6.13
C ALA A 57 1.41 -2.53 5.66
N VAL A 58 1.17 -1.38 6.32
CA VAL A 58 0.17 -0.39 5.88
C VAL A 58 0.50 0.13 4.48
N GLY A 59 1.77 0.47 4.22
CA GLY A 59 2.21 0.90 2.89
C GLY A 59 2.06 -0.17 1.81
N PHE A 60 2.11 -1.43 2.22
CA PHE A 60 1.91 -2.56 1.30
C PHE A 60 0.50 -2.62 0.72
N LEU A 61 -0.50 -2.09 1.44
CA LEU A 61 -1.89 -2.04 1.00
C LEU A 61 -2.06 -1.35 -0.37
N THR A 62 -1.36 -0.26 -0.62
CA THR A 62 -1.50 0.48 -1.89
C THR A 62 -0.59 -0.05 -2.98
N ALA A 63 0.69 -0.16 -2.68
CA ALA A 63 1.72 -0.41 -3.69
C ALA A 63 1.98 -1.90 -3.90
N LEU A 64 1.43 -2.78 -3.05
CA LEU A 64 1.68 -4.22 -3.01
C LEU A 64 3.17 -4.57 -3.00
N ARG A 65 3.97 -3.69 -2.40
CA ARG A 65 5.42 -3.83 -2.27
C ARG A 65 5.93 -3.09 -1.04
N SER A 66 7.05 -3.54 -0.52
CA SER A 66 7.74 -2.86 0.56
C SER A 66 8.47 -1.60 0.04
N PHE A 67 8.47 -0.54 0.83
CA PHE A 67 9.33 0.63 0.59
C PHE A 67 10.79 0.39 1.03
N ARG A 68 11.08 -0.72 1.73
CA ARG A 68 12.41 -1.06 2.26
C ARG A 68 13.14 -2.10 1.42
N THR A 69 12.41 -3.00 0.75
CA THR A 69 13.02 -4.09 -0.02
C THR A 69 12.16 -4.49 -1.22
N GLY A 70 12.81 -4.92 -2.29
CA GLY A 70 12.14 -5.56 -3.42
C GLY A 70 11.99 -7.08 -3.26
N ASP A 71 12.68 -7.68 -2.28
CA ASP A 71 12.68 -9.12 -2.07
C ASP A 71 11.56 -9.53 -1.09
N VAL A 72 10.54 -10.22 -1.60
CA VAL A 72 9.39 -10.71 -0.83
C VAL A 72 9.81 -11.71 0.25
N ARG A 73 10.87 -12.49 0.01
CA ARG A 73 11.37 -13.47 0.98
C ARG A 73 11.79 -12.83 2.29
N LEU A 74 12.28 -11.60 2.25
CA LEU A 74 12.64 -10.83 3.43
C LEU A 74 11.43 -10.29 4.23
N LEU A 75 10.23 -10.40 3.69
CA LEU A 75 8.99 -9.99 4.36
C LEU A 75 8.37 -11.13 5.16
N VAL A 76 8.67 -12.37 4.80
CA VAL A 76 8.21 -13.56 5.51
C VAL A 76 9.14 -13.82 6.70
N ALA A 77 8.56 -14.10 7.86
CA ALA A 77 9.33 -14.45 9.06
C ALA A 77 10.18 -15.70 8.81
N ARG A 78 11.38 -15.70 9.37
CA ARG A 78 12.34 -16.82 9.17
C ARG A 78 11.73 -18.16 9.60
N GLY A 79 11.82 -19.15 8.73
CA GLY A 79 11.29 -20.50 9.00
C GLY A 79 9.78 -20.64 8.74
N GLN A 80 9.11 -19.60 8.28
CA GLN A 80 7.69 -19.65 7.94
C GLN A 80 7.49 -19.78 6.43
N PRO A 81 6.46 -20.51 5.97
CA PRO A 81 6.18 -20.71 4.56
C PRO A 81 5.52 -19.48 3.91
N ALA A 82 4.87 -18.65 4.70
CA ALA A 82 4.15 -17.48 4.22
C ALA A 82 3.97 -16.44 5.31
N ALA A 83 3.76 -15.17 4.90
CA ALA A 83 3.23 -14.11 5.76
C ALA A 83 1.83 -13.72 5.29
N SER A 84 0.99 -13.27 6.22
CA SER A 84 -0.35 -12.76 5.92
C SER A 84 -0.53 -11.36 6.49
N LEU A 85 -1.02 -10.46 5.64
CA LEU A 85 -1.45 -9.12 6.01
C LEU A 85 -2.94 -9.04 5.73
N ALA A 86 -3.75 -8.77 6.76
CA ALA A 86 -5.18 -8.56 6.60
C ALA A 86 -5.55 -7.15 7.08
N PHE A 87 -6.41 -6.49 6.31
CA PHE A 87 -6.84 -5.12 6.55
C PHE A 87 -8.36 -5.08 6.58
N VAL A 88 -8.90 -4.30 7.51
CA VAL A 88 -10.31 -3.91 7.54
C VAL A 88 -10.36 -2.42 7.27
N LEU A 89 -11.01 -2.04 6.20
CA LEU A 89 -11.14 -0.68 5.71
C LEU A 89 -12.61 -0.27 5.76
N GLU A 90 -12.87 0.93 6.22
CA GLU A 90 -14.20 1.52 6.19
C GLU A 90 -14.24 2.63 5.15
N HIS A 91 -15.21 2.57 4.28
CA HIS A 91 -15.46 3.58 3.26
C HIS A 91 -16.83 4.23 3.50
N GLU A 92 -16.91 5.56 3.49
CA GLU A 92 -18.14 6.29 3.82
C GLU A 92 -19.36 5.90 2.99
N ARG A 93 -19.17 5.46 1.74
CA ARG A 93 -20.25 5.13 0.81
C ARG A 93 -20.42 3.63 0.57
N GLN A 94 -19.37 2.84 0.71
CA GLN A 94 -19.35 1.43 0.33
C GLN A 94 -19.35 0.49 1.55
N GLY A 95 -19.25 1.05 2.76
CA GLY A 95 -19.19 0.27 3.98
C GLY A 95 -17.81 -0.34 4.23
N GLU A 96 -17.78 -1.51 4.85
CA GLU A 96 -16.56 -2.21 5.21
C GLU A 96 -16.05 -3.05 4.04
N THR A 97 -14.74 -3.05 3.86
CA THR A 97 -14.02 -3.88 2.87
C THR A 97 -12.87 -4.58 3.56
N GLN A 98 -12.72 -5.86 3.28
CA GLN A 98 -11.64 -6.70 3.81
C GLN A 98 -10.62 -7.01 2.72
N VAL A 99 -9.36 -6.64 2.96
CA VAL A 99 -8.26 -6.96 2.06
C VAL A 99 -7.33 -7.94 2.75
N ARG A 100 -6.96 -9.02 2.07
CA ARG A 100 -5.96 -9.98 2.55
C ARG A 100 -4.87 -10.16 1.49
N ILE A 101 -3.63 -10.01 1.93
CA ILE A 101 -2.43 -10.22 1.12
C ILE A 101 -1.64 -11.36 1.74
N ILE A 102 -1.40 -12.42 0.98
CA ILE A 102 -0.58 -13.56 1.39
C ILE A 102 0.73 -13.48 0.61
N LEU A 103 1.84 -13.41 1.33
CA LEU A 103 3.19 -13.34 0.78
C LEU A 103 3.85 -14.70 0.91
N ARG A 104 4.37 -15.22 -0.19
CA ARG A 104 5.20 -16.42 -0.27
C ARG A 104 6.51 -16.13 -0.99
N PRO A 105 7.54 -16.96 -0.83
CA PRO A 105 8.79 -16.82 -1.59
C PRO A 105 8.59 -16.76 -3.10
N GLU A 106 7.58 -17.47 -3.62
CA GLU A 106 7.26 -17.58 -5.04
C GLU A 106 6.43 -16.40 -5.56
N GLY A 107 5.80 -15.64 -4.67
CA GLY A 107 4.93 -14.55 -5.08
C GLY A 107 3.93 -14.11 -4.01
N ARG A 108 2.86 -13.50 -4.47
CA ARG A 108 1.79 -13.00 -3.59
C ARG A 108 0.42 -13.39 -4.11
N GLU A 109 -0.50 -13.60 -3.17
CA GLU A 109 -1.93 -13.73 -3.44
C GLU A 109 -2.67 -12.57 -2.83
N LEU A 110 -3.69 -12.08 -3.50
CA LEU A 110 -4.48 -10.93 -3.12
C LEU A 110 -5.95 -11.29 -3.11
N HIS A 111 -6.64 -10.98 -2.02
CA HIS A 111 -8.07 -11.19 -1.86
C HIS A 111 -8.73 -9.89 -1.40
N CYS A 112 -9.92 -9.61 -1.93
CA CYS A 112 -10.75 -8.50 -1.53
C CYS A 112 -12.17 -9.03 -1.29
N ASP A 113 -12.71 -8.84 -0.08
CA ASP A 113 -14.01 -9.35 0.35
C ASP A 113 -14.22 -10.86 0.08
N GLY A 114 -13.15 -11.64 0.28
CA GLY A 114 -13.12 -13.08 0.06
C GLY A 114 -12.80 -13.50 -1.37
N GLU A 115 -12.91 -12.63 -2.36
CA GLU A 115 -12.64 -12.93 -3.75
C GLU A 115 -11.16 -12.74 -4.10
N LYS A 116 -10.59 -13.68 -4.86
CA LYS A 116 -9.22 -13.60 -5.33
C LYS A 116 -9.08 -12.60 -6.48
N ILE A 117 -8.22 -11.61 -6.31
CA ILE A 117 -7.87 -10.66 -7.35
C ILE A 117 -6.75 -11.22 -8.22
N THR A 118 -7.03 -11.45 -9.48
CA THR A 118 -6.08 -12.01 -10.45
C THR A 118 -5.37 -10.95 -11.29
N ARG A 119 -6.02 -9.82 -11.52
CA ARG A 119 -5.46 -8.70 -12.29
C ARG A 119 -5.09 -7.56 -11.36
N LEU A 120 -3.82 -7.18 -11.39
CA LEU A 120 -3.32 -6.09 -10.56
C LEU A 120 -4.02 -4.74 -10.85
N ALA A 121 -4.40 -4.52 -12.12
CA ALA A 121 -5.14 -3.32 -12.52
C ALA A 121 -6.48 -3.16 -11.78
N ASP A 122 -7.14 -4.27 -11.43
CA ASP A 122 -8.43 -4.24 -10.71
C ASP A 122 -8.28 -3.85 -9.23
N TYR A 123 -7.05 -3.83 -8.73
CA TYR A 123 -6.73 -3.49 -7.34
C TYR A 123 -6.08 -2.11 -7.18
N LEU A 124 -5.15 -1.75 -8.07
CA LEU A 124 -4.40 -0.50 -7.97
C LEU A 124 -5.34 0.71 -7.98
N GLY A 125 -5.06 1.68 -7.11
CA GLY A 125 -5.89 2.88 -6.96
C GLY A 125 -7.13 2.71 -6.07
N ARG A 126 -7.53 1.48 -5.70
CA ARG A 126 -8.70 1.26 -4.82
C ARG A 126 -8.47 1.73 -3.38
N PHE A 127 -7.25 1.58 -2.88
CA PHE A 127 -6.89 1.87 -1.49
C PHE A 127 -5.69 2.82 -1.41
N PRO A 128 -5.86 4.10 -1.76
CA PRO A 128 -4.75 5.05 -1.78
C PRO A 128 -4.19 5.27 -0.38
N THR A 129 -2.89 5.05 -0.23
CA THR A 129 -2.15 5.24 1.02
C THR A 129 -0.85 5.99 0.69
N VAL A 130 -0.53 7.01 1.46
CA VAL A 130 0.74 7.72 1.33
C VAL A 130 1.65 7.30 2.48
N VAL A 131 2.82 6.80 2.15
CA VAL A 131 3.87 6.48 3.12
C VAL A 131 5.00 7.47 2.93
N PHE A 132 5.43 8.08 4.01
CA PHE A 132 6.63 8.92 4.04
C PHE A 132 7.67 8.30 4.97
N SER A 133 8.86 8.08 4.47
CA SER A 133 9.97 7.46 5.20
C SER A 133 11.26 8.27 5.02
N ALA A 134 12.27 8.01 5.83
CA ALA A 134 13.59 8.64 5.68
C ALA A 134 14.24 8.33 4.31
N GLN A 135 13.86 7.24 3.65
CA GLN A 135 14.36 6.89 2.32
C GLN A 135 13.83 7.83 1.23
N ASP A 136 12.68 8.48 1.44
CA ASP A 136 12.08 9.40 0.46
C ASP A 136 12.91 10.69 0.29
N LEU A 137 13.77 10.99 1.25
CA LEU A 137 14.78 12.05 1.10
C LEU A 137 15.75 11.77 -0.06
N GLN A 138 15.91 10.52 -0.46
CA GLN A 138 16.71 10.15 -1.63
C GLN A 138 16.06 10.60 -2.95
N LEU A 139 14.75 10.86 -2.99
CA LEU A 139 14.10 11.45 -4.16
C LEU A 139 14.73 12.81 -4.52
N LEU A 140 15.16 13.57 -3.53
CA LEU A 140 15.79 14.87 -3.71
C LEU A 140 17.29 14.75 -4.05
N ARG A 141 18.00 13.83 -3.42
CA ARG A 141 19.47 13.73 -3.47
C ARG A 141 19.98 12.55 -4.32
N GLY A 142 19.12 11.60 -4.63
CA GLY A 142 19.49 10.36 -5.32
C GLY A 142 19.44 10.46 -6.85
N ALA A 143 19.69 9.33 -7.50
CA ALA A 143 19.72 9.20 -8.95
C ALA A 143 18.35 9.50 -9.59
N PRO A 144 18.32 10.01 -10.84
CA PRO A 144 17.08 10.29 -11.59
C PRO A 144 16.12 9.09 -11.72
N ALA A 145 16.67 7.87 -11.71
CA ALA A 145 15.88 6.65 -11.79
C ALA A 145 14.89 6.50 -10.61
N LEU A 146 15.26 6.96 -9.40
CA LEU A 146 14.38 6.94 -8.23
C LEU A 146 13.17 7.86 -8.43
N ARG A 147 13.39 9.05 -9.00
CA ARG A 147 12.31 10.02 -9.28
C ARG A 147 11.38 9.51 -10.37
N ARG A 148 11.90 8.93 -11.45
CA ARG A 148 11.07 8.32 -12.49
C ARG A 148 10.21 7.20 -11.92
N ARG A 149 10.82 6.28 -11.19
CA ARG A 149 10.10 5.17 -10.57
C ARG A 149 9.01 5.64 -9.60
N TRP A 150 9.28 6.67 -8.81
CA TRP A 150 8.29 7.27 -7.90
C TRP A 150 7.12 7.85 -8.69
N LEU A 151 7.41 8.60 -9.76
CA LEU A 151 6.39 9.19 -10.63
C LEU A 151 5.54 8.12 -11.31
N ASP A 152 6.18 7.08 -11.90
CA ASP A 152 5.49 5.97 -12.54
C ASP A 152 4.51 5.26 -11.60
N LEU A 153 4.91 5.05 -10.35
CA LEU A 153 4.05 4.42 -9.35
C LEU A 153 2.90 5.33 -8.93
N THR A 154 3.14 6.63 -8.82
CA THR A 154 2.10 7.60 -8.48
C THR A 154 1.07 7.67 -9.61
N LEU A 155 1.52 7.77 -10.85
CA LEU A 155 0.64 7.80 -12.02
C LEU A 155 -0.15 6.48 -12.17
N ALA A 156 0.51 5.32 -12.00
CA ALA A 156 -0.17 4.02 -12.05
C ALA A 156 -1.21 3.83 -10.93
N ALA A 157 -1.06 4.50 -9.80
CA ALA A 157 -2.06 4.49 -8.72
C ALA A 157 -3.25 5.41 -9.01
N MET A 158 -3.08 6.42 -9.88
CA MET A 158 -4.11 7.38 -10.26
C MET A 158 -4.85 6.99 -11.54
N ASP A 159 -4.19 6.27 -12.43
CA ASP A 159 -4.68 5.90 -13.75
C ASP A 159 -4.28 4.46 -14.10
N SER A 160 -5.27 3.58 -14.23
CA SER A 160 -5.06 2.17 -14.60
C SER A 160 -4.51 1.99 -16.03
N ASP A 161 -4.85 2.89 -16.96
CA ASP A 161 -4.39 2.82 -18.35
C ASP A 161 -2.91 3.19 -18.47
N TYR A 162 -2.43 4.06 -17.56
CA TYR A 162 -1.01 4.36 -17.47
C TYR A 162 -0.16 3.11 -17.17
N LEU A 163 -0.63 2.24 -16.25
CA LEU A 163 0.07 1.01 -15.94
C LEU A 163 0.20 0.09 -17.15
N ALA A 164 -0.86 -0.04 -17.95
CA ALA A 164 -0.86 -0.85 -19.15
C ALA A 164 0.15 -0.31 -20.19
N SER A 165 0.14 1.02 -20.38
CA SER A 165 1.07 1.72 -21.28
C SER A 165 2.53 1.58 -20.84
N LEU A 166 2.80 1.73 -19.54
CA LEU A 166 4.14 1.57 -18.97
C LEU A 166 4.65 0.13 -19.15
N GLN A 167 3.79 -0.88 -18.94
CA GLN A 167 4.16 -2.28 -19.15
C GLN A 167 4.44 -2.59 -20.63
N ALA A 168 3.70 -2.00 -21.55
CA ALA A 168 3.95 -2.13 -22.99
C ALA A 168 5.30 -1.51 -23.37
N PHE A 169 5.58 -0.30 -22.88
CA PHE A 169 6.85 0.40 -23.12
C PHE A 169 8.08 -0.37 -22.60
N VAL A 170 7.99 -0.98 -21.42
CA VAL A 170 9.11 -1.74 -20.83
C VAL A 170 9.38 -3.06 -21.57
N ARG A 171 8.39 -3.60 -22.31
CA ARG A 171 8.54 -4.83 -23.10
C ARG A 171 9.09 -4.59 -24.50
N ALA A 172 8.95 -3.37 -25.02
CA ALA A 172 9.48 -2.97 -26.32
C ALA A 172 10.98 -2.70 -26.27
#